data_6631ca7156e2c182f5db8a379fb347bb
#
_entry.id   6631ca7156e2c182f5db8a379fb347bb
#
_cell.length_a   1.000
_cell.length_b   1.000
_cell.length_c   1.000
_cell.angle_alpha   90.00
_cell.angle_beta   90.00
_cell.angle_gamma   90.00
#
_symmetry.space_group_name_H-M   'P 1'
#
loop_
_entity.id
_entity.type
_entity.pdbx_description
1 polymer ?
#
loop_
_entity_poly.entity_id
_entity_poly.type
_entity_poly.pdbx_seq_one_letter_code
_entity_poly.pdbx_strand_id
1 'polypeptide(L)'
;YFDEDPKGLFQAKKIESINHGTYLLTEVPRQKMNYESLLNYIFQLEVMGYRVILAHPERYDFIVEDPNKAKALIQRDVLLQINASSLVGKYGKKIQETAKIMLEHGMVHMIASDAHRPQQYDQLEEGFEVALRHTEDDTFNDLVLYTPQKILRDEMFYPEPPIQYKKNFFGFLRRRKKQ
;
A
#
# COMPACT_ATOMS: atom_id res chain seq x y z
N TYR A 1 -11.01 -8.41 10.55
CA TYR A 1 -12.07 -9.41 10.88
C TYR A 1 -12.14 -10.48 9.79
N PHE A 2 -11.09 -11.26 9.71
CA PHE A 2 -10.74 -12.07 8.57
C PHE A 2 -11.36 -13.47 8.57
N ASP A 3 -11.97 -13.89 9.67
CA ASP A 3 -12.64 -15.18 9.80
C ASP A 3 -14.14 -15.11 9.40
N GLU A 4 -14.65 -13.93 9.00
CA GLU A 4 -16.04 -13.73 8.62
C GLU A 4 -16.15 -13.53 7.10
N ASP A 5 -17.15 -14.13 6.47
CA ASP A 5 -17.51 -13.93 5.07
C ASP A 5 -17.73 -12.42 4.80
N PRO A 6 -17.03 -11.78 3.83
CA PRO A 6 -17.21 -10.36 3.51
C PRO A 6 -18.67 -10.00 3.22
N LYS A 7 -19.44 -10.91 2.59
CA LYS A 7 -20.87 -10.71 2.32
C LYS A 7 -21.68 -10.62 3.61
N GLY A 8 -21.36 -11.46 4.60
CA GLY A 8 -22.00 -11.42 5.91
C GLY A 8 -21.69 -10.13 6.66
N LEU A 9 -20.45 -9.66 6.62
CA LEU A 9 -20.03 -8.39 7.21
C LEU A 9 -20.73 -7.19 6.57
N PHE A 10 -20.86 -7.17 5.25
CA PHE A 10 -21.58 -6.13 4.52
C PHE A 10 -23.08 -6.11 4.87
N GLN A 11 -23.74 -7.29 4.83
CA GLN A 11 -25.15 -7.41 5.20
C GLN A 11 -25.42 -6.97 6.64
N ALA A 12 -24.47 -7.21 7.55
CA ALA A 12 -24.52 -6.73 8.92
C ALA A 12 -24.19 -5.24 9.07
N LYS A 13 -23.96 -4.48 7.98
CA LYS A 13 -23.51 -3.07 7.97
C LYS A 13 -22.20 -2.85 8.77
N LYS A 14 -21.33 -3.83 8.78
CA LYS A 14 -20.01 -3.75 9.44
C LYS A 14 -18.90 -3.30 8.50
N ILE A 15 -19.17 -3.19 7.19
CA ILE A 15 -18.26 -2.68 6.18
C ILE A 15 -18.86 -1.40 5.62
N GLU A 16 -18.08 -0.33 5.63
CA GLU A 16 -18.44 0.96 5.05
C GLU A 16 -17.38 1.35 4.03
N SER A 17 -17.81 1.71 2.82
CA SER A 17 -16.94 2.25 1.79
C SER A 17 -16.60 3.73 2.08
N ILE A 18 -15.53 4.22 1.45
CA ILE A 18 -15.13 5.61 1.58
C ILE A 18 -16.23 6.49 0.98
N ASN A 19 -16.76 7.40 1.78
CA ASN A 19 -17.81 8.36 1.39
C ASN A 19 -19.06 7.70 0.77
N HIS A 20 -19.37 6.45 1.16
CA HIS A 20 -20.45 5.64 0.60
C HIS A 20 -20.31 5.36 -0.92
N GLY A 21 -19.11 5.56 -1.47
CA GLY A 21 -18.77 5.28 -2.87
C GLY A 21 -18.34 3.82 -3.11
N THR A 22 -17.57 3.61 -4.18
CA THR A 22 -17.11 2.28 -4.61
C THR A 22 -15.78 1.87 -3.97
N TYR A 23 -15.00 2.81 -3.43
CA TYR A 23 -13.69 2.51 -2.84
C TYR A 23 -13.80 1.97 -1.43
N LEU A 24 -13.12 0.86 -1.17
CA LEU A 24 -13.07 0.21 0.14
C LEU A 24 -11.62 0.10 0.64
N LEU A 25 -11.31 0.80 1.73
CA LEU A 25 -10.03 0.63 2.42
C LEU A 25 -10.06 -0.67 3.21
N THR A 26 -9.11 -1.55 2.91
CA THR A 26 -9.06 -2.91 3.42
C THR A 26 -7.73 -3.19 4.09
N GLU A 27 -7.77 -3.67 5.31
CA GLU A 27 -6.64 -4.22 6.04
C GLU A 27 -6.84 -5.70 6.27
N VAL A 28 -5.77 -6.50 6.18
CA VAL A 28 -5.80 -7.93 6.46
C VAL A 28 -4.82 -8.30 7.56
N PRO A 29 -5.14 -9.30 8.41
CA PRO A 29 -4.26 -9.71 9.49
C PRO A 29 -2.91 -10.22 8.97
N ARG A 30 -1.82 -9.53 9.34
CA ARG A 30 -0.47 -9.77 8.83
C ARG A 30 0.01 -11.22 9.00
N GLN A 31 -0.31 -11.86 10.13
CA GLN A 31 0.22 -13.18 10.49
C GLN A 31 -0.65 -14.36 10.04
N LYS A 32 -1.89 -14.12 9.65
CA LYS A 32 -2.87 -15.19 9.36
C LYS A 32 -3.17 -15.35 7.86
N MET A 33 -2.67 -14.43 7.04
CA MET A 33 -2.99 -14.40 5.63
C MET A 33 -1.79 -14.74 4.76
N ASN A 34 -1.98 -15.68 3.87
CA ASN A 34 -1.09 -15.86 2.74
C ASN A 34 -1.59 -15.08 1.51
N TYR A 35 -0.75 -14.99 0.49
CA TYR A 35 -1.04 -14.20 -0.70
C TYR A 35 -2.28 -14.70 -1.46
N GLU A 36 -2.47 -16.02 -1.57
CA GLU A 36 -3.63 -16.62 -2.26
C GLU A 36 -4.96 -16.29 -1.54
N SER A 37 -4.95 -16.36 -0.21
CA SER A 37 -6.11 -15.99 0.59
C SER A 37 -6.46 -14.50 0.43
N LEU A 38 -5.45 -13.62 0.35
CA LEU A 38 -5.66 -12.21 0.04
C LEU A 38 -6.31 -12.02 -1.34
N LEU A 39 -5.81 -12.71 -2.37
CA LEU A 39 -6.38 -12.63 -3.71
C LEU A 39 -7.85 -13.06 -3.75
N ASN A 40 -8.19 -14.15 -3.05
CA ASN A 40 -9.57 -14.61 -2.94
C ASN A 40 -10.46 -13.60 -2.21
N TYR A 41 -9.96 -13.00 -1.14
CA TYR A 41 -10.71 -11.98 -0.40
C TYR A 41 -10.95 -10.72 -1.24
N ILE A 42 -9.93 -10.22 -1.93
CA ILE A 42 -10.06 -9.09 -2.86
C ILE A 42 -11.10 -9.41 -3.93
N PHE A 43 -11.02 -10.59 -4.55
CA PHE A 43 -11.99 -11.01 -5.57
C PHE A 43 -13.44 -10.99 -5.08
N GLN A 44 -13.68 -11.40 -3.83
CA GLN A 44 -15.03 -11.33 -3.25
C GLN A 44 -15.51 -9.88 -3.11
N LEU A 45 -14.65 -8.95 -2.71
CA LEU A 45 -14.98 -7.52 -2.62
C LEU A 45 -15.25 -6.92 -4.01
N GLU A 46 -14.46 -7.28 -5.01
CA GLU A 46 -14.65 -6.87 -6.41
C GLU A 46 -16.00 -7.36 -6.98
N VAL A 47 -16.36 -8.61 -6.71
CA VAL A 47 -17.68 -9.17 -7.10
C VAL A 47 -18.84 -8.43 -6.43
N MET A 48 -18.62 -7.84 -5.26
CA MET A 48 -19.61 -7.00 -4.58
C MET A 48 -19.64 -5.56 -5.13
N GLY A 49 -18.80 -5.23 -6.13
CA GLY A 49 -18.75 -3.92 -6.79
C GLY A 49 -17.79 -2.93 -6.15
N TYR A 50 -16.93 -3.36 -5.23
CA TYR A 50 -15.94 -2.47 -4.61
C TYR A 50 -14.62 -2.46 -5.36
N ARG A 51 -13.97 -1.30 -5.37
CA ARG A 51 -12.56 -1.12 -5.72
C ARG A 51 -11.73 -1.14 -4.44
N VAL A 52 -10.82 -2.08 -4.34
CA VAL A 52 -10.06 -2.32 -3.12
C VAL A 52 -8.86 -1.38 -3.03
N ILE A 53 -8.71 -0.73 -1.88
CA ILE A 53 -7.49 -0.05 -1.45
C ILE A 53 -6.88 -0.91 -0.35
N LEU A 54 -5.72 -1.51 -0.61
CA LEU A 54 -5.02 -2.31 0.40
C LEU A 54 -4.15 -1.40 1.27
N ALA A 55 -4.44 -1.40 2.57
CA ALA A 55 -3.69 -0.62 3.56
C ALA A 55 -2.33 -1.25 3.84
N HIS A 56 -1.29 -0.42 3.97
CA HIS A 56 0.08 -0.71 4.39
C HIS A 56 0.65 -2.06 3.87
N PRO A 57 0.57 -2.33 2.53
CA PRO A 57 1.04 -3.58 1.94
C PRO A 57 2.53 -3.84 2.16
N GLU A 58 3.35 -2.81 2.38
CA GLU A 58 4.76 -2.91 2.72
C GLU A 58 5.04 -3.67 4.03
N ARG A 59 4.00 -3.88 4.84
CA ARG A 59 4.09 -4.60 6.12
C ARG A 59 3.75 -6.09 6.01
N TYR A 60 3.18 -6.55 4.89
CA TYR A 60 2.85 -7.97 4.70
C TYR A 60 4.09 -8.78 4.33
N ASP A 61 4.32 -9.87 5.04
CA ASP A 61 5.54 -10.69 4.90
C ASP A 61 5.77 -11.15 3.46
N PHE A 62 4.71 -11.52 2.74
CA PHE A 62 4.82 -11.94 1.33
C PHE A 62 5.20 -10.79 0.37
N ILE A 63 4.89 -9.52 0.68
CA ILE A 63 5.34 -8.34 -0.08
C ILE A 63 6.78 -7.98 0.30
N VAL A 64 7.14 -8.09 1.59
CA VAL A 64 8.52 -7.90 2.07
C VAL A 64 9.48 -8.90 1.44
N GLU A 65 9.04 -10.15 1.24
CA GLU A 65 9.82 -11.21 0.58
C GLU A 65 9.96 -10.97 -0.93
N ASP A 66 8.87 -10.55 -1.58
CA ASP A 66 8.82 -10.26 -3.02
C ASP A 66 7.92 -9.03 -3.31
N PRO A 67 8.51 -7.82 -3.46
CA PRO A 67 7.77 -6.61 -3.81
C PRO A 67 6.97 -6.70 -5.12
N ASN A 68 7.32 -7.60 -6.05
CA ASN A 68 6.56 -7.77 -7.28
C ASN A 68 5.15 -8.34 -7.06
N LYS A 69 4.85 -8.89 -5.90
CA LYS A 69 3.48 -9.23 -5.53
C LYS A 69 2.59 -7.99 -5.38
N ALA A 70 3.16 -6.85 -4.96
CA ALA A 70 2.46 -5.57 -4.98
C ALA A 70 2.14 -5.14 -6.42
N LYS A 71 3.10 -5.24 -7.35
CA LYS A 71 2.84 -5.03 -8.78
C LYS A 71 1.71 -5.91 -9.30
N ALA A 72 1.70 -7.19 -8.95
CA ALA A 72 0.65 -8.12 -9.39
C ALA A 72 -0.75 -7.75 -8.86
N LEU A 73 -0.84 -7.17 -7.66
CA LEU A 73 -2.11 -6.62 -7.12
C LEU A 73 -2.57 -5.41 -7.94
N ILE A 74 -1.66 -4.49 -8.28
CA ILE A 74 -1.99 -3.29 -9.09
C ILE A 74 -2.50 -3.70 -10.49
N GLN A 75 -1.94 -4.73 -11.10
CA GLN A 75 -2.39 -5.28 -12.38
C GLN A 75 -3.81 -5.89 -12.31
N ARG A 76 -4.38 -6.00 -11.13
CA ARG A 76 -5.77 -6.40 -10.84
C ARG A 76 -6.59 -5.23 -10.31
N ASP A 77 -6.23 -4.00 -10.64
CA ASP A 77 -6.91 -2.75 -10.21
C ASP A 77 -6.96 -2.51 -8.70
N VAL A 78 -6.10 -3.18 -7.90
CA VAL A 78 -5.97 -2.91 -6.46
C VAL A 78 -5.11 -1.69 -6.25
N LEU A 79 -5.62 -0.70 -5.53
CA LEU A 79 -4.85 0.45 -5.10
C LEU A 79 -4.08 0.14 -3.81
N LEU A 80 -2.87 0.68 -3.69
CA LEU A 80 -2.00 0.42 -2.55
C LEU A 80 -1.69 1.71 -1.79
N GLN A 81 -1.96 1.72 -0.48
CA GLN A 81 -1.67 2.83 0.42
C GLN A 81 -0.58 2.42 1.41
N ILE A 82 0.57 3.09 1.38
CA ILE A 82 1.64 2.86 2.36
C ILE A 82 1.56 3.84 3.55
N ASN A 83 2.19 3.46 4.66
CA ASN A 83 2.28 4.31 5.83
C ASN A 83 3.51 5.21 5.77
N ALA A 84 3.34 6.50 6.06
CA ALA A 84 4.45 7.46 6.20
C ALA A 84 5.48 6.98 7.24
N SER A 85 5.00 6.41 8.35
CA SER A 85 5.84 5.84 9.41
C SER A 85 6.67 4.63 8.97
N SER A 86 6.28 3.91 7.91
CA SER A 86 7.09 2.84 7.31
C SER A 86 8.33 3.41 6.61
N LEU A 87 8.19 4.57 5.95
CA LEU A 87 9.29 5.24 5.24
C LEU A 87 10.40 5.73 6.19
N VAL A 88 10.03 6.11 7.41
CA VAL A 88 10.99 6.54 8.44
C VAL A 88 11.55 5.37 9.27
N GLY A 89 11.08 4.15 9.02
CA GLY A 89 11.64 2.94 9.63
C GLY A 89 11.03 2.53 10.97
N LYS A 90 9.89 3.09 11.37
CA LYS A 90 9.19 2.75 12.62
C LYS A 90 8.99 1.25 12.81
N TYR A 91 8.72 0.53 11.74
CA TYR A 91 8.41 -0.91 11.77
C TYR A 91 9.62 -1.79 11.41
N GLY A 92 10.83 -1.19 11.40
CA GLY A 92 12.08 -1.88 11.13
C GLY A 92 12.56 -1.76 9.69
N LYS A 93 13.83 -2.07 9.50
CA LYS A 93 14.58 -1.79 8.25
C LYS A 93 14.02 -2.50 7.03
N LYS A 94 13.57 -3.76 7.16
CA LYS A 94 13.01 -4.51 6.03
C LYS A 94 11.74 -3.85 5.47
N ILE A 95 10.82 -3.43 6.36
CA ILE A 95 9.58 -2.74 5.97
C ILE A 95 9.92 -1.37 5.35
N GLN A 96 10.87 -0.64 5.91
CA GLN A 96 11.34 0.62 5.34
C GLN A 96 11.91 0.45 3.92
N GLU A 97 12.76 -0.55 3.72
CA GLU A 97 13.32 -0.85 2.40
C GLU A 97 12.22 -1.25 1.41
N THR A 98 11.26 -2.07 1.83
CA THR A 98 10.11 -2.46 1.01
C THR A 98 9.27 -1.24 0.60
N ALA A 99 8.94 -0.35 1.54
CA ALA A 99 8.18 0.87 1.25
C ALA A 99 8.90 1.76 0.22
N LYS A 100 10.22 1.93 0.34
CA LYS A 100 11.04 2.69 -0.62
C LYS A 100 11.08 2.03 -2.00
N ILE A 101 11.27 0.71 -2.05
CA ILE A 101 11.22 -0.05 -3.31
C ILE A 101 9.86 0.15 -3.99
N MET A 102 8.77 0.07 -3.23
CA MET A 102 7.43 0.26 -3.78
C MET A 102 7.24 1.67 -4.35
N LEU A 103 7.72 2.71 -3.66
CA LEU A 103 7.70 4.09 -4.17
C LEU A 103 8.49 4.23 -5.48
N GLU A 104 9.75 3.82 -5.48
CA GLU A 104 10.67 3.95 -6.63
C GLU A 104 10.21 3.18 -7.88
N HIS A 105 9.30 2.21 -7.70
CA HIS A 105 8.80 1.36 -8.78
C HIS A 105 7.33 1.64 -9.16
N GLY A 106 6.76 2.76 -8.67
CA GLY A 106 5.37 3.13 -8.98
C GLY A 106 4.33 2.17 -8.41
N MET A 107 4.65 1.48 -7.31
CA MET A 107 3.76 0.51 -6.66
C MET A 107 2.99 1.12 -5.48
N VAL A 108 2.83 2.45 -5.46
CA VAL A 108 2.13 3.18 -4.40
C VAL A 108 1.16 4.17 -5.04
N HIS A 109 -0.04 4.29 -4.47
CA HIS A 109 -1.07 5.22 -4.94
C HIS A 109 -1.44 6.27 -3.90
N MET A 110 -1.15 5.99 -2.64
CA MET A 110 -1.39 6.92 -1.53
C MET A 110 -0.39 6.71 -0.41
N ILE A 111 -0.09 7.82 0.31
CA ILE A 111 0.66 7.79 1.56
C ILE A 111 -0.25 8.33 2.65
N ALA A 112 -0.39 7.58 3.76
CA ALA A 112 -1.21 7.98 4.89
C ALA A 112 -0.46 7.84 6.22
N SER A 113 -0.99 8.47 7.27
CA SER A 113 -0.43 8.36 8.63
C SER A 113 -0.73 7.02 9.27
N ASP A 114 -1.89 6.43 9.00
CA ASP A 114 -2.45 5.28 9.74
C ASP A 114 -2.49 5.56 11.25
N ALA A 115 -2.79 6.83 11.61
CA ALA A 115 -2.73 7.30 12.97
C ALA A 115 -4.03 6.98 13.72
N HIS A 116 -3.92 6.19 14.81
CA HIS A 116 -5.01 5.86 15.74
C HIS A 116 -4.95 6.72 17.01
N ARG A 117 -3.87 7.51 17.18
CA ARG A 117 -3.64 8.42 18.31
C ARG A 117 -2.93 9.68 17.84
N PRO A 118 -3.14 10.86 18.46
CA PRO A 118 -2.52 12.12 18.03
C PRO A 118 -0.99 12.04 17.87
N GLN A 119 -0.28 11.37 18.77
CA GLN A 119 1.18 11.24 18.75
C GLN A 119 1.71 10.43 17.56
N GLN A 120 0.86 9.75 16.82
CA GLN A 120 1.27 9.01 15.62
C GLN A 120 1.38 9.89 14.38
N TYR A 121 0.88 11.13 14.45
CA TYR A 121 1.04 12.10 13.36
C TYR A 121 2.47 12.69 13.28
N ASP A 122 3.26 12.62 14.35
CA ASP A 122 4.62 13.19 14.38
C ASP A 122 5.54 12.67 13.27
N GLN A 123 5.26 11.47 12.75
CA GLN A 123 6.05 10.84 11.68
C GLN A 123 5.51 11.10 10.27
N LEU A 124 4.39 11.80 10.13
CA LEU A 124 3.78 12.05 8.83
C LEU A 124 4.64 13.00 7.99
N GLU A 125 5.08 14.11 8.58
CA GLU A 125 5.92 15.11 7.93
C GLU A 125 7.26 14.50 7.52
N GLU A 126 7.96 13.83 8.45
CA GLU A 126 9.22 13.14 8.16
C GLU A 126 9.06 12.07 7.06
N GLY A 127 7.94 11.32 7.08
CA GLY A 127 7.62 10.34 6.04
C GLY A 127 7.39 10.98 4.67
N PHE A 128 6.74 12.15 4.62
CA PHE A 128 6.57 12.92 3.39
C PHE A 128 7.89 13.44 2.84
N GLU A 129 8.79 13.94 3.71
CA GLU A 129 10.15 14.32 3.29
C GLU A 129 10.94 13.14 2.72
N VAL A 130 10.78 11.93 3.29
CA VAL A 130 11.40 10.73 2.71
C VAL A 130 10.78 10.43 1.36
N ALA A 131 9.46 10.49 1.21
CA ALA A 131 8.77 10.23 -0.06
C ALA A 131 9.24 11.20 -1.17
N LEU A 132 9.34 12.50 -0.89
CA LEU A 132 9.85 13.52 -1.81
C LEU A 132 11.28 13.22 -2.32
N ARG A 133 12.12 12.59 -1.49
CA ARG A 133 13.49 12.20 -1.92
C ARG A 133 13.51 10.95 -2.82
N HIS A 134 12.40 10.23 -2.92
CA HIS A 134 12.26 8.97 -3.67
C HIS A 134 11.27 9.06 -4.83
N THR A 135 10.66 10.23 -5.05
CA THR A 135 9.69 10.48 -6.12
C THR A 135 9.94 11.85 -6.75
N GLU A 136 9.36 12.10 -7.92
CA GLU A 136 9.26 13.43 -8.51
C GLU A 136 8.12 14.21 -7.84
N ASP A 137 8.18 15.56 -7.88
CA ASP A 137 7.21 16.44 -7.21
C ASP A 137 5.76 16.17 -7.66
N ASP A 138 5.53 15.96 -8.95
CA ASP A 138 4.19 15.66 -9.48
C ASP A 138 3.68 14.32 -8.96
N THR A 139 4.54 13.29 -8.93
CA THR A 139 4.21 11.98 -8.36
C THR A 139 3.89 12.09 -6.87
N PHE A 140 4.68 12.85 -6.10
CA PHE A 140 4.40 13.08 -4.69
C PHE A 140 3.03 13.73 -4.47
N ASN A 141 2.70 14.77 -5.26
CA ASN A 141 1.40 15.43 -5.18
C ASN A 141 0.25 14.47 -5.53
N ASP A 142 0.44 13.59 -6.49
CA ASP A 142 -0.54 12.53 -6.78
C ASP A 142 -0.78 11.63 -5.56
N LEU A 143 0.29 11.21 -4.87
CA LEU A 143 0.19 10.29 -3.73
C LEU A 143 -0.46 10.89 -2.48
N VAL A 144 -0.29 12.19 -2.23
CA VAL A 144 -0.74 12.82 -0.98
C VAL A 144 -1.96 13.72 -1.14
N LEU A 145 -2.30 14.13 -2.37
CA LEU A 145 -3.35 15.09 -2.63
C LEU A 145 -4.35 14.62 -3.70
N TYR A 146 -3.89 14.42 -4.95
CA TYR A 146 -4.83 14.25 -6.07
C TYR A 146 -5.50 12.88 -6.09
N THR A 147 -4.77 11.79 -5.84
CA THR A 147 -5.37 10.46 -5.74
C THR A 147 -6.34 10.32 -4.57
N PRO A 148 -6.01 10.77 -3.34
CA PRO A 148 -6.98 10.82 -2.25
C PRO A 148 -8.24 11.65 -2.58
N GLN A 149 -8.10 12.79 -3.27
CA GLN A 149 -9.26 13.59 -3.68
C GLN A 149 -10.17 12.87 -4.68
N LYS A 150 -9.60 12.18 -5.68
CA LYS A 150 -10.37 11.35 -6.64
C LYS A 150 -11.16 10.26 -5.90
N ILE A 151 -10.53 9.57 -4.95
CA ILE A 151 -11.18 8.54 -4.14
C ILE A 151 -12.32 9.11 -3.31
N LEU A 152 -12.12 10.25 -2.65
CA LEU A 152 -13.16 10.92 -1.87
C LEU A 152 -14.36 11.37 -2.72
N ARG A 153 -14.15 11.63 -4.00
CA ARG A 153 -15.21 12.00 -4.97
C ARG A 153 -15.79 10.79 -5.71
N ASP A 154 -15.35 9.59 -5.39
CA ASP A 154 -15.68 8.35 -6.09
C ASP A 154 -15.36 8.39 -7.59
N GLU A 155 -14.33 9.17 -7.98
CA GLU A 155 -13.88 9.28 -9.35
C GLU A 155 -13.08 8.04 -9.75
N MET A 156 -13.44 7.41 -10.87
CA MET A 156 -12.69 6.28 -11.40
C MET A 156 -11.41 6.77 -12.08
N PHE A 157 -10.29 6.15 -11.76
CA PHE A 157 -9.00 6.38 -12.43
C PHE A 157 -8.20 5.09 -12.52
N TYR A 158 -7.27 5.05 -13.46
CA TYR A 158 -6.35 3.92 -13.65
C TYR A 158 -4.93 4.43 -13.45
N PRO A 159 -4.20 3.90 -12.45
CA PRO A 159 -2.81 4.27 -12.22
C PRO A 159 -1.90 3.87 -13.38
N GLU A 160 -0.78 4.55 -13.52
CA GLU A 160 0.28 4.13 -14.44
C GLU A 160 0.79 2.72 -14.07
N PRO A 161 1.17 1.90 -15.07
CA PRO A 161 1.67 0.56 -14.82
C PRO A 161 2.97 0.59 -14.01
N PRO A 162 3.05 -0.16 -12.90
CA PRO A 162 4.25 -0.19 -12.06
C PRO A 162 5.42 -0.90 -12.73
N ILE A 163 6.63 -0.45 -12.43
CA ILE A 163 7.88 -1.03 -12.91
C ILE A 163 8.21 -2.29 -12.10
N GLN A 164 8.73 -3.31 -12.76
CA GLN A 164 9.14 -4.53 -12.07
C GLN A 164 10.42 -4.32 -11.26
N TYR A 165 10.36 -4.66 -9.98
CA TYR A 165 11.54 -4.69 -9.12
C TYR A 165 12.47 -5.84 -9.51
N LYS A 166 13.77 -5.54 -9.71
CA LYS A 166 14.82 -6.53 -9.92
C LYS A 166 15.83 -6.43 -8.80
N LYS A 167 15.91 -7.48 -7.99
CA LYS A 167 16.91 -7.54 -6.90
C LYS A 167 18.32 -7.53 -7.49
N ASN A 168 19.07 -6.43 -7.31
CA ASN A 168 20.44 -6.33 -7.78
C ASN A 168 21.38 -7.21 -6.93
N PHE A 169 21.71 -8.38 -7.40
CA PHE A 169 22.68 -9.28 -6.77
C PHE A 169 24.11 -8.69 -6.70
N PHE A 170 24.42 -7.67 -7.50
CA PHE A 170 25.77 -7.07 -7.60
C PHE A 170 26.09 -6.00 -6.54
N GLY A 171 25.12 -5.52 -5.78
CA GLY A 171 25.36 -4.50 -4.74
C GLY A 171 26.26 -4.98 -3.58
N PHE A 172 26.32 -6.29 -3.34
CA PHE A 172 27.12 -6.87 -2.27
C PHE A 172 28.62 -6.92 -2.59
N LEU A 173 29.00 -6.98 -3.86
CA LEU A 173 30.41 -7.07 -4.30
C LEU A 173 31.11 -5.69 -4.35
N ARG A 174 30.38 -4.58 -4.47
CA ARG A 174 30.97 -3.22 -4.50
C ARG A 174 31.37 -2.69 -3.13
N ARG A 175 30.80 -3.20 -2.03
CA ARG A 175 31.18 -2.77 -0.66
C ARG A 175 32.48 -3.41 -0.13
N ARG A 176 33.02 -4.44 -0.79
CA ARG A 176 34.29 -5.11 -0.37
C ARG A 176 35.57 -4.53 -0.98
N LYS A 177 35.48 -3.48 -1.84
CA LYS A 177 36.67 -2.86 -2.49
C LYS A 177 37.00 -1.45 -1.98
N LYS A 178 36.55 -1.05 -0.79
CA LYS A 178 37.02 0.15 -0.10
C LYS A 178 37.33 -0.20 1.35
N GLN A 179 38.39 -0.93 1.56
CA GLN A 179 39.25 -0.92 2.74
C GLN A 179 40.71 -0.90 2.24
#